data_35da19e552e66a3a46351eaed8e36ff2
#
_entry.id   35da19e552e66a3a46351eaed8e36ff2
#
_cell.length_a   1.000
_cell.length_b   1.000
_cell.length_c   1.000
_cell.angle_alpha   90.00
_cell.angle_beta   90.00
_cell.angle_gamma   90.00
#
_symmetry.space_group_name_H-M   'P 1'
#
loop_
_entity.id
_entity.type
_entity.pdbx_description
1 polymer ?
#
loop_
_entity_poly.entity_id
_entity_poly.type
_entity_poly.pdbx_seq_one_letter_code
_entity_poly.pdbx_strand_id
1 'polypeptide(L)'
;MNKIYNEKLINNSRELRKNMTPEEKHLWYDFLKDLNITVHRQKVIFDYIVDFYIPSCKIVIEIDGSQHYEEENRKNDIERDFKLRSEGIKVLRYTNLQIKRDFKNVCRDILNNITPHPSASQTPSRQGEG
;
A
#
# COMPACT_ATOMS: atom_id res chain seq x y z
N MET A 1 4.35 -21.37 9.84
CA MET A 1 3.09 -21.00 9.25
C MET A 1 2.43 -22.16 8.55
N ASN A 2 1.14 -22.27 8.66
CA ASN A 2 0.39 -23.37 8.07
C ASN A 2 0.32 -23.21 6.55
N LYS A 3 0.76 -24.22 5.83
CA LYS A 3 0.82 -24.15 4.38
C LYS A 3 -0.57 -24.06 3.75
N ILE A 4 -1.54 -24.78 4.30
CA ILE A 4 -2.91 -24.75 3.79
C ILE A 4 -3.50 -23.35 3.95
N TYR A 5 -3.23 -22.73 5.08
CA TYR A 5 -3.73 -21.39 5.35
C TYR A 5 -3.16 -20.40 4.34
N ASN A 6 -1.87 -20.52 4.02
CA ASN A 6 -1.25 -19.66 3.02
C ASN A 6 -1.86 -19.83 1.65
N GLU A 7 -2.15 -21.07 1.28
CA GLU A 7 -2.76 -21.33 -0.02
C GLU A 7 -4.14 -20.67 -0.12
N LYS A 8 -4.90 -20.70 0.96
CA LYS A 8 -6.20 -20.04 0.97
C LYS A 8 -6.07 -18.54 0.79
N LEU A 9 -5.11 -17.93 1.47
CA LEU A 9 -4.88 -16.50 1.32
C LEU A 9 -4.43 -16.15 -0.10
N ILE A 10 -3.58 -16.97 -0.69
CA ILE A 10 -3.14 -16.72 -2.06
C ILE A 10 -4.32 -16.80 -3.03
N ASN A 11 -5.20 -17.77 -2.83
CA ASN A 11 -6.38 -17.90 -3.69
C ASN A 11 -7.32 -16.70 -3.50
N ASN A 12 -7.49 -16.25 -2.26
CA ASN A 12 -8.31 -15.07 -1.98
C ASN A 12 -7.72 -13.82 -2.63
N SER A 13 -6.39 -13.68 -2.60
CA SER A 13 -5.77 -12.51 -3.20
C SER A 13 -5.94 -12.50 -4.71
N ARG A 14 -5.92 -13.68 -5.35
CA ARG A 14 -6.18 -13.77 -6.78
C ARG A 14 -7.59 -13.34 -7.12
N GLU A 15 -8.56 -13.76 -6.29
CA GLU A 15 -9.95 -13.34 -6.49
C GLU A 15 -10.08 -11.83 -6.34
N LEU A 16 -9.43 -11.26 -5.34
CA LEU A 16 -9.50 -9.82 -5.11
C LEU A 16 -8.87 -9.05 -6.26
N ARG A 17 -7.78 -9.55 -6.86
CA ARG A 17 -7.20 -8.88 -8.01
C ARG A 17 -8.15 -8.83 -9.18
N LYS A 18 -8.97 -9.85 -9.36
CA LYS A 18 -9.97 -9.86 -10.42
C LYS A 18 -11.12 -8.91 -10.14
N ASN A 19 -11.37 -8.65 -8.86
CA ASN A 19 -12.55 -7.88 -8.45
C ASN A 19 -12.16 -6.62 -7.70
N MET A 20 -11.17 -5.89 -8.20
CA MET A 20 -10.74 -4.66 -7.57
C MET A 20 -11.86 -3.62 -7.60
N THR A 21 -11.92 -2.82 -6.55
CA THR A 21 -12.90 -1.72 -6.50
C THR A 21 -12.55 -0.67 -7.54
N PRO A 22 -13.49 0.22 -7.89
CA PRO A 22 -13.18 1.30 -8.82
C PRO A 22 -12.01 2.18 -8.35
N GLU A 23 -11.94 2.44 -7.05
CA GLU A 23 -10.85 3.24 -6.52
C GLU A 23 -9.51 2.54 -6.63
N GLU A 24 -9.49 1.25 -6.37
CA GLU A 24 -8.28 0.45 -6.53
C GLU A 24 -7.86 0.43 -7.99
N LYS A 25 -8.81 0.26 -8.90
CA LYS A 25 -8.50 0.29 -10.32
C LYS A 25 -7.95 1.63 -10.76
N HIS A 26 -8.52 2.71 -10.25
CA HIS A 26 -8.07 4.04 -10.60
C HIS A 26 -6.60 4.24 -10.19
N LEU A 27 -6.27 3.88 -8.95
CA LEU A 27 -4.91 4.02 -8.47
C LEU A 27 -3.94 3.13 -9.23
N TRP A 28 -4.37 1.92 -9.55
CA TRP A 28 -3.51 0.97 -10.24
C TRP A 28 -3.28 1.36 -11.69
N TYR A 29 -4.37 1.52 -12.46
CA TYR A 29 -4.24 1.73 -13.89
C TYR A 29 -3.78 3.12 -14.27
N ASP A 30 -4.13 4.12 -13.47
CA ASP A 30 -3.81 5.50 -13.81
C ASP A 30 -2.54 6.00 -13.13
N PHE A 31 -1.92 5.20 -12.28
CA PHE A 31 -0.73 5.65 -11.59
C PHE A 31 0.27 4.53 -11.30
N LEU A 32 -0.08 3.58 -10.45
CA LEU A 32 0.91 2.62 -9.94
C LEU A 32 1.49 1.74 -11.04
N LYS A 33 0.67 1.34 -11.97
CA LYS A 33 1.09 0.45 -13.05
C LYS A 33 2.22 1.06 -13.88
N ASP A 34 2.22 2.37 -14.02
CA ASP A 34 3.20 3.06 -14.84
C ASP A 34 4.45 3.46 -14.10
N LEU A 35 4.54 3.15 -12.83
CA LEU A 35 5.76 3.42 -12.08
C LEU A 35 6.87 2.48 -12.54
N ASN A 36 8.08 2.98 -12.47
CA ASN A 36 9.24 2.23 -12.93
C ASN A 36 9.79 1.33 -11.83
N ILE A 37 8.91 0.77 -11.03
CA ILE A 37 9.26 -0.14 -9.95
C ILE A 37 8.18 -1.20 -9.85
N THR A 38 8.50 -2.32 -9.22
CA THR A 38 7.55 -3.40 -9.06
C THR A 38 6.53 -3.07 -7.98
N VAL A 39 5.25 -3.20 -8.31
CA VAL A 39 4.15 -3.04 -7.38
C VAL A 39 3.28 -4.28 -7.48
N HIS A 40 3.04 -4.90 -6.34
CA HIS A 40 2.16 -6.08 -6.27
C HIS A 40 0.77 -5.66 -5.83
N ARG A 41 -0.24 -6.23 -6.47
CA ARG A 41 -1.62 -5.99 -6.11
C ARG A 41 -2.13 -7.11 -5.24
N GLN A 42 -2.90 -6.77 -4.22
CA GLN A 42 -3.53 -7.75 -3.33
C GLN A 42 -2.51 -8.79 -2.90
N LYS A 43 -1.48 -8.32 -2.24
CA LYS A 43 -0.34 -9.16 -1.87
C LYS A 43 -0.52 -9.74 -0.49
N VAL A 44 -0.22 -11.01 -0.34
CA VAL A 44 -0.23 -11.65 0.98
C VAL A 44 1.07 -11.34 1.68
N ILE A 45 0.98 -10.68 2.84
CA ILE A 45 2.13 -10.39 3.69
C ILE A 45 1.79 -10.91 5.07
N PHE A 46 2.62 -11.81 5.59
CA PHE A 46 2.30 -12.54 6.80
C PHE A 46 0.96 -13.25 6.58
N ASP A 47 -0.02 -12.96 7.41
CA ASP A 47 -1.35 -13.53 7.30
C ASP A 47 -2.38 -12.52 6.81
N TYR A 48 -1.93 -11.47 6.15
CA TYR A 48 -2.81 -10.39 5.71
C TYR A 48 -2.72 -10.23 4.21
N ILE A 49 -3.81 -9.71 3.61
CA ILE A 49 -3.80 -9.32 2.21
C ILE A 49 -3.83 -7.80 2.18
N VAL A 50 -2.79 -7.20 1.59
CA VAL A 50 -2.71 -5.74 1.47
C VAL A 50 -3.05 -5.35 0.05
N ASP A 51 -3.60 -4.14 -0.12
CA ASP A 51 -4.07 -3.70 -1.43
C ASP A 51 -2.92 -3.60 -2.43
N PHE A 52 -1.85 -2.92 -2.06
CA PHE A 52 -0.66 -2.80 -2.90
C PHE A 52 0.59 -2.87 -2.04
N TYR A 53 1.63 -3.47 -2.60
CA TYR A 53 2.90 -3.58 -1.91
C TYR A 53 4.04 -3.27 -2.86
N ILE A 54 4.96 -2.42 -2.41
CA ILE A 54 6.15 -2.06 -3.16
C ILE A 54 7.37 -2.62 -2.42
N PRO A 55 7.88 -3.76 -2.86
CA PRO A 55 8.96 -4.44 -2.09
C PRO A 55 10.25 -3.65 -2.00
N SER A 56 10.61 -2.91 -3.04
CA SER A 56 11.90 -2.21 -3.03
C SER A 56 11.97 -1.16 -1.95
N CYS A 57 10.83 -0.60 -1.55
CA CYS A 57 10.77 0.43 -0.52
C CYS A 57 10.11 -0.07 0.76
N LYS A 58 9.59 -1.29 0.73
CA LYS A 58 8.84 -1.85 1.86
C LYS A 58 7.65 -0.95 2.21
N ILE A 59 6.87 -0.58 1.22
CA ILE A 59 5.71 0.28 1.40
C ILE A 59 4.45 -0.49 1.04
N VAL A 60 3.48 -0.47 1.95
CA VAL A 60 2.13 -0.98 1.72
C VAL A 60 1.22 0.21 1.49
N ILE A 61 0.34 0.12 0.49
CA ILE A 61 -0.66 1.14 0.23
C ILE A 61 -2.02 0.51 0.40
N GLU A 62 -2.86 1.13 1.22
CA GLU A 62 -4.20 0.65 1.53
C GLU A 62 -5.22 1.72 1.18
N ILE A 63 -6.31 1.30 0.57
CA ILE A 63 -7.41 2.21 0.28
C ILE A 63 -8.58 1.81 1.16
N ASP A 64 -8.98 2.71 2.05
CA ASP A 64 -10.08 2.46 2.97
C ASP A 64 -11.39 2.82 2.32
N GLY A 65 -12.33 1.89 2.34
CA GLY A 65 -13.67 2.15 1.91
C GLY A 65 -14.38 3.10 2.86
N SER A 66 -15.57 3.48 2.48
CA SER A 66 -16.36 4.38 3.31
C SER A 66 -17.24 3.63 4.29
N GLN A 67 -17.07 2.33 4.38
CA GLN A 67 -17.90 1.55 5.29
C GLN A 67 -17.58 1.86 6.73
N HIS A 68 -18.54 1.58 7.55
CA HIS A 68 -18.33 1.69 8.98
C HIS A 68 -17.47 0.55 9.45
N TYR A 69 -16.49 0.88 10.25
CA TYR A 69 -15.68 -0.15 10.85
C TYR A 69 -16.31 -0.52 12.18
N GLU A 70 -16.53 -1.78 12.36
CA GLU A 70 -16.89 -2.26 13.66
C GLU A 70 -15.66 -2.25 14.54
N GLU A 71 -15.90 -2.26 15.82
CA GLU A 71 -14.80 -2.22 16.80
C GLU A 71 -13.78 -3.31 16.55
N GLU A 72 -14.26 -4.47 16.21
CA GLU A 72 -13.40 -5.62 15.99
C GLU A 72 -12.49 -5.42 14.79
N ASN A 73 -13.03 -4.88 13.71
CA ASN A 73 -12.25 -4.65 12.50
C ASN A 73 -11.17 -3.59 12.73
N ARG A 74 -11.51 -2.57 13.51
CA ARG A 74 -10.54 -1.53 13.81
C ARG A 74 -9.38 -2.09 14.63
N LYS A 75 -9.70 -2.94 15.58
CA LYS A 75 -8.69 -3.56 16.43
C LYS A 75 -7.74 -4.42 15.60
N ASN A 76 -8.29 -5.19 14.67
CA ASN A 76 -7.50 -6.03 13.79
C ASN A 76 -6.60 -5.19 12.90
N ASP A 77 -7.09 -4.04 12.42
CA ASP A 77 -6.30 -3.15 11.60
C ASP A 77 -5.11 -2.60 12.37
N ILE A 78 -5.32 -2.25 13.63
CA ILE A 78 -4.24 -1.72 14.46
C ILE A 78 -3.16 -2.78 14.66
N GLU A 79 -3.57 -4.00 14.97
CA GLU A 79 -2.62 -5.08 15.17
C GLU A 79 -1.84 -5.38 13.90
N ARG A 80 -2.52 -5.37 12.77
CA ARG A 80 -1.88 -5.60 11.49
C ARG A 80 -0.85 -4.52 11.18
N ASP A 81 -1.23 -3.26 11.37
CA ASP A 81 -0.33 -2.15 11.11
C ASP A 81 0.90 -2.23 12.01
N PHE A 82 0.69 -2.58 13.27
CA PHE A 82 1.79 -2.71 14.21
C PHE A 82 2.77 -3.78 13.75
N LYS A 83 2.24 -4.92 13.33
CA LYS A 83 3.09 -6.03 12.90
C LYS A 83 3.87 -5.65 11.64
N LEU A 84 3.21 -5.01 10.69
CA LEU A 84 3.88 -4.58 9.47
C LEU A 84 4.99 -3.59 9.79
N ARG A 85 4.72 -2.63 10.63
CA ARG A 85 5.71 -1.63 10.97
C ARG A 85 6.88 -2.20 11.75
N SER A 86 6.62 -3.19 12.57
CA SER A 86 7.69 -3.82 13.33
C SER A 86 8.67 -4.55 12.41
N GLU A 87 8.24 -4.89 11.19
CA GLU A 87 9.09 -5.52 10.19
C GLU A 87 9.70 -4.49 9.24
N GLY A 88 9.59 -3.22 9.55
CA GLY A 88 10.16 -2.17 8.72
C GLY A 88 9.30 -1.79 7.53
N ILE A 89 8.04 -2.18 7.52
CA ILE A 89 7.14 -1.89 6.41
C ILE A 89 6.35 -0.64 6.74
N LYS A 90 6.37 0.32 5.85
CA LYS A 90 5.61 1.55 6.01
C LYS A 90 4.24 1.38 5.39
N VAL A 91 3.20 1.84 6.08
CA VAL A 91 1.83 1.72 5.61
C VAL A 91 1.32 3.12 5.26
N LEU A 92 0.91 3.29 4.01
CA LEU A 92 0.27 4.51 3.53
C LEU A 92 -1.20 4.20 3.32
N ARG A 93 -2.06 5.02 3.89
CA ARG A 93 -3.48 4.76 3.85
C ARG A 93 -4.23 5.96 3.31
N TYR A 94 -5.10 5.72 2.34
CA TYR A 94 -5.90 6.76 1.72
C TYR A 94 -7.36 6.32 1.70
N THR A 95 -8.27 7.28 1.75
CA THR A 95 -9.69 6.96 1.69
C THR A 95 -10.15 6.92 0.24
N ASN A 96 -11.29 6.27 0.02
CA ASN A 96 -11.92 6.29 -1.30
C ASN A 96 -12.17 7.72 -1.77
N LEU A 97 -12.55 8.58 -0.84
CA LEU A 97 -12.82 9.97 -1.17
C LEU A 97 -11.57 10.68 -1.66
N GLN A 98 -10.45 10.43 -1.02
CA GLN A 98 -9.19 11.02 -1.46
C GLN A 98 -8.82 10.56 -2.86
N ILE A 99 -9.05 9.29 -3.17
CA ILE A 99 -8.77 8.76 -4.49
C ILE A 99 -9.66 9.46 -5.53
N LYS A 100 -10.93 9.69 -5.19
CA LYS A 100 -11.86 10.29 -6.13
C LYS A 100 -11.64 11.78 -6.33
N ARG A 101 -11.34 12.50 -5.26
CA ARG A 101 -11.35 13.95 -5.31
C ARG A 101 -9.99 14.60 -5.22
N ASP A 102 -9.00 13.88 -4.78
CA ASP A 102 -7.69 14.45 -4.50
C ASP A 102 -6.58 13.57 -5.07
N PHE A 103 -6.85 12.96 -6.21
CA PHE A 103 -5.98 11.94 -6.78
C PHE A 103 -4.55 12.43 -6.99
N LYS A 104 -4.40 13.67 -7.46
CA LYS A 104 -3.06 14.20 -7.72
C LYS A 104 -2.24 14.27 -6.44
N ASN A 105 -2.86 14.67 -5.35
CA ASN A 105 -2.15 14.75 -4.08
C ASN A 105 -1.83 13.37 -3.54
N VAL A 106 -2.71 12.40 -3.75
CA VAL A 106 -2.43 11.02 -3.37
C VAL A 106 -1.20 10.52 -4.13
N CYS A 107 -1.17 10.73 -5.42
CA CYS A 107 -0.06 10.29 -6.24
C CYS A 107 1.24 10.97 -5.83
N ARG A 108 1.17 12.26 -5.54
CA ARG A 108 2.35 13.01 -5.10
C ARG A 108 2.86 12.49 -3.77
N ASP A 109 1.95 12.20 -2.85
CA ASP A 109 2.33 11.67 -1.56
C ASP A 109 3.00 10.32 -1.69
N ILE A 110 2.46 9.47 -2.55
CA ILE A 110 3.07 8.16 -2.79
C ILE A 110 4.46 8.33 -3.38
N LEU A 111 4.60 9.20 -4.36
CA LEU A 111 5.91 9.44 -4.97
C LEU A 111 6.92 9.96 -3.97
N ASN A 112 6.49 10.83 -3.09
CA ASN A 112 7.39 11.38 -2.07
C ASN A 112 7.89 10.30 -1.12
N ASN A 113 7.11 9.27 -0.90
CA ASN A 113 7.50 8.17 -0.03
C ASN A 113 8.37 7.16 -0.74
N ILE A 114 8.23 7.02 -2.04
CA ILE A 114 8.99 6.06 -2.82
C ILE A 114 10.37 6.62 -3.18
N THR A 115 10.40 7.88 -3.58
CA THR A 115 11.63 8.49 -4.07
C THR A 115 12.63 8.63 -2.94
N PRO A 116 13.85 8.14 -3.09
CA PRO A 116 14.85 8.31 -2.05
C PRO A 116 15.13 9.78 -1.83
N HIS A 117 15.19 10.17 -0.59
CA HIS A 117 15.56 11.55 -0.26
C HIS A 117 17.04 11.71 -0.36
N PRO A 118 17.49 12.72 -1.07
CA PRO A 118 18.94 12.92 -1.18
C PRO A 118 19.61 13.18 0.14
N SER A 119 18.85 13.72 1.04
CA SER A 119 19.40 14.01 2.34
C SER A 119 19.44 12.78 3.21
N ALA A 120 18.74 11.88 2.84
CA ALA A 120 18.78 10.73 3.71
C ALA A 120 20.12 10.20 3.52
N SER A 121 20.62 10.86 3.52
CA SER A 121 21.73 10.54 3.03
C SER A 121 22.44 11.51 2.37
N GLN A 122 22.11 12.09 2.20
CA GLN A 122 22.43 12.60 1.55
C GLN A 122 22.60 13.53 1.25
N THR A 123 23.09 13.99 1.31
CA THR A 123 23.10 14.83 0.82
C THR A 123 23.11 15.66 0.47
N PRO A 124 23.55 16.13 0.57
CA PRO A 124 23.42 16.88 0.06
C PRO A 124 23.46 17.53 -0.49
N SER A 125 23.71 17.70 -0.47
CA SER A 125 23.54 17.95 -1.10
C SER A 125 23.36 18.49 -1.66
N ARG A 126 23.49 18.65 -1.65
CA ARG A 126 23.18 18.90 -2.38
C ARG A 126 22.76 19.60 -2.77
N GLN A 127 22.98 20.01 -2.69
CA GLN A 127 22.40 20.28 -3.13
C GLN A 127 21.73 20.53 -3.62
N GLY A 128 22.00 20.98 -3.72
CA GLY A 128 21.25 20.99 -4.22
C GLY A 128 20.58 21.09 -4.46
N GLU A 129 20.51 20.83 -4.08
CA GLU A 129 19.82 20.57 -4.35
C GLU A 129 19.03 20.59 -4.31
N GLY A 130 19.19 20.87 -4.10
CA GLY A 130 18.39 20.53 -3.99
C GLY A 130 18.00 20.34 -3.90
#